data_929803aa931f5a409e4f8e55bac696fc
#
_entry.id   929803aa931f5a409e4f8e55bac696fc
#
_cell.length_a   1.000
_cell.length_b   1.000
_cell.length_c   1.000
_cell.angle_alpha   90.00
_cell.angle_beta   90.00
_cell.angle_gamma   90.00
#
_symmetry.space_group_name_H-M   'P 1'
#
loop_
_entity.id
_entity.type
_entity.pdbx_description
1 polymer ?
#
loop_
_entity_poly.entity_id
_entity_poly.type
_entity_poly.pdbx_seq_one_letter_code
_entity_poly.pdbx_strand_id
1 'polypeptide(L)'
;MSADASRTLIGDDEHGWSHSAIFNFEGGCYAKVIRLSPEVEPEIYATTRRFGTILENAVIDPETRVIDLDDDSLAENSRASYPIEFIPNASADNLARVIHEPAALVCPELDRCLAA
;
A
#
# COMPACT_ATOMS: atom_id res chain seq x y z
N MET A 1 -6.34 0.18 -0.47
CA MET A 1 -5.32 1.18 -0.85
C MET A 1 -5.48 1.45 -2.33
N SER A 2 -5.33 2.64 -2.78
CA SER A 2 -5.45 2.96 -4.20
C SER A 2 -4.10 3.46 -4.72
N ALA A 3 -3.38 2.61 -5.43
CA ALA A 3 -2.22 3.02 -6.21
C ALA A 3 -2.70 3.66 -7.53
N ASP A 4 -3.35 4.82 -7.43
CA ASP A 4 -3.84 5.56 -8.61
C ASP A 4 -2.64 6.09 -9.41
N ALA A 5 -2.47 5.61 -10.62
CA ALA A 5 -1.36 5.99 -11.49
C ALA A 5 -1.34 7.49 -11.84
N SER A 6 -2.46 8.20 -11.68
CA SER A 6 -2.56 9.65 -11.92
C SER A 6 -2.06 10.50 -10.75
N ARG A 7 -1.72 9.89 -9.62
CA ARG A 7 -1.38 10.58 -8.37
C ARG A 7 -0.12 10.00 -7.76
N THR A 8 0.69 10.85 -7.16
CA THR A 8 1.88 10.39 -6.44
C THR A 8 1.50 9.77 -5.10
N LEU A 9 1.89 8.52 -4.88
CA LEU A 9 1.71 7.84 -3.60
C LEU A 9 2.73 8.39 -2.58
N ILE A 10 2.25 8.80 -1.41
CA ILE A 10 3.09 9.29 -0.32
C ILE A 10 3.30 8.20 0.73
N GLY A 11 2.31 7.39 0.96
CA GLY A 11 2.32 6.31 1.93
C GLY A 11 1.00 5.59 1.99
N ASP A 12 0.92 4.59 2.88
CA ASP A 12 -0.21 3.68 2.98
C ASP A 12 -1.15 4.05 4.14
N ASP A 13 -0.65 4.06 5.37
CA ASP A 13 -1.50 4.13 6.56
C ASP A 13 -1.07 5.26 7.51
N GLU A 14 0.12 5.20 8.07
CA GLU A 14 0.59 6.09 9.13
C GLU A 14 1.14 7.42 8.58
N HIS A 15 0.33 8.48 8.67
CA HIS A 15 0.68 9.81 8.16
C HIS A 15 0.66 10.88 9.24
N GLY A 16 1.55 11.86 9.10
CA GLY A 16 1.48 13.13 9.81
C GLY A 16 1.07 14.27 8.89
N TRP A 17 0.24 15.17 9.38
CA TRP A 17 -0.14 16.38 8.69
C TRP A 17 0.29 17.61 9.50
N SER A 18 1.17 18.42 8.92
CA SER A 18 1.60 19.69 9.48
C SER A 18 1.00 20.86 8.69
N HIS A 19 1.27 22.08 9.13
CA HIS A 19 0.85 23.27 8.38
C HIS A 19 1.47 23.39 6.99
N SER A 20 2.61 22.75 6.75
CA SER A 20 3.40 22.90 5.52
C SER A 20 3.56 21.63 4.70
N ALA A 21 3.26 20.47 5.27
CA ALA A 21 3.48 19.20 4.60
C ALA A 21 2.67 18.06 5.19
N ILE A 22 2.43 17.06 4.35
CA ILE A 22 2.00 15.73 4.73
C ILE A 22 3.21 14.82 4.60
N PHE A 23 3.44 13.97 5.56
CA PHE A 23 4.57 13.05 5.55
C PHE A 23 4.14 11.67 6.06
N ASN A 24 4.83 10.66 5.55
CA ASN A 24 4.63 9.28 5.96
C ASN A 24 5.64 8.93 7.06
N PHE A 25 5.19 8.19 8.08
CA PHE A 25 6.07 7.65 9.12
C PHE A 25 6.69 6.31 8.72
N GLU A 26 6.16 5.66 7.70
CA GLU A 26 6.56 4.34 7.25
C GLU A 26 7.44 4.43 6.00
N GLY A 27 8.53 3.65 5.98
CA GLY A 27 9.37 3.50 4.77
C GLY A 27 8.80 2.51 3.76
N GLY A 28 7.62 1.97 3.98
CA GLY A 28 7.02 0.92 3.17
C GLY A 28 5.51 0.90 3.27
N CYS A 29 4.94 -0.16 2.71
CA CYS A 29 3.52 -0.44 2.74
C CYS A 29 3.27 -1.79 3.42
N TYR A 30 2.10 -1.92 4.06
CA TYR A 30 1.64 -3.16 4.69
C TYR A 30 0.21 -3.48 4.23
N ALA A 31 0.12 -3.96 3.00
CA ALA A 31 -1.15 -4.14 2.30
C ALA A 31 -1.82 -5.47 2.62
N LYS A 32 -3.15 -5.46 2.72
CA LYS A 32 -3.96 -6.68 2.75
C LYS A 32 -3.98 -7.29 1.36
N VAL A 33 -3.63 -8.59 1.26
CA VAL A 33 -3.50 -9.29 -0.03
C VAL A 33 -4.40 -10.52 -0.18
N ILE A 34 -5.23 -10.81 0.81
CA ILE A 34 -6.22 -11.88 0.65
C ILE A 34 -7.20 -11.51 -0.47
N ARG A 35 -7.41 -12.44 -1.42
CA ARG A 35 -8.25 -12.28 -2.60
C ARG A 35 -7.85 -11.08 -3.47
N LEU A 36 -6.55 -10.76 -3.47
CA LEU A 36 -6.01 -9.67 -4.28
C LEU A 36 -6.04 -10.05 -5.76
N SER A 37 -6.72 -9.24 -6.56
CA SER A 37 -6.85 -9.45 -8.00
C SER A 37 -5.85 -8.59 -8.77
N PRO A 38 -5.09 -9.17 -9.72
CA PRO A 38 -4.18 -8.42 -10.58
C PRO A 38 -4.92 -7.44 -11.51
N GLU A 39 -6.21 -7.66 -11.77
CA GLU A 39 -7.04 -6.79 -12.60
C GLU A 39 -7.49 -5.54 -11.85
N VAL A 40 -7.69 -5.67 -10.53
CA VAL A 40 -8.20 -4.58 -9.70
C VAL A 40 -7.04 -3.74 -9.14
N GLU A 41 -5.99 -4.40 -8.66
CA GLU A 41 -4.85 -3.73 -8.03
C GLU A 41 -3.51 -4.31 -8.56
N PRO A 42 -3.19 -4.07 -9.84
CA PRO A 42 -2.03 -4.67 -10.51
C PRO A 42 -0.70 -4.32 -9.85
N GLU A 43 -0.54 -3.08 -9.36
CA GLU A 43 0.70 -2.62 -8.74
C GLU A 43 0.97 -3.36 -7.42
N ILE A 44 -0.05 -3.50 -6.56
CA ILE A 44 0.07 -4.23 -5.30
C ILE A 44 0.28 -5.73 -5.57
N TYR A 45 -0.46 -6.28 -6.53
CA TYR A 45 -0.28 -7.68 -6.91
C TYR A 45 1.15 -7.96 -7.39
N ALA A 46 1.73 -7.07 -8.18
CA ALA A 46 3.12 -7.21 -8.64
C ALA A 46 4.12 -7.26 -7.48
N THR A 47 3.86 -6.54 -6.39
CA THR A 47 4.75 -6.56 -5.22
C THR A 47 4.81 -7.92 -4.53
N THR A 48 3.72 -8.71 -4.54
CA THR A 48 3.69 -10.04 -3.90
C THR A 48 4.64 -11.04 -4.56
N ARG A 49 5.09 -10.77 -5.79
CA ARG A 49 6.01 -11.60 -6.56
C ARG A 49 7.42 -11.02 -6.66
N ARG A 50 7.68 -9.90 -5.99
CA ARG A 50 8.95 -9.20 -6.05
C ARG A 50 9.85 -9.60 -4.88
N PHE A 51 11.13 -9.86 -5.17
CA PHE A 51 12.12 -10.10 -4.12
C PHE A 51 12.22 -8.91 -3.17
N GLY A 52 12.22 -9.19 -1.87
CA GLY A 52 12.22 -8.17 -0.82
C GLY A 52 10.83 -7.90 -0.22
N THR A 53 9.76 -8.44 -0.80
CA THR A 53 8.45 -8.46 -0.16
C THR A 53 8.39 -9.58 0.88
N ILE A 54 7.84 -9.27 2.05
CA ILE A 54 7.55 -10.23 3.11
C ILE A 54 6.05 -10.51 3.08
N LEU A 55 5.68 -11.78 2.95
CA LEU A 55 4.28 -12.21 3.03
C LEU A 55 3.99 -12.80 4.41
N GLU A 56 2.87 -12.39 4.97
CA GLU A 56 2.36 -12.86 6.25
C GLU A 56 1.05 -13.61 6.03
N ASN A 57 0.92 -14.78 6.67
CA ASN A 57 -0.26 -15.64 6.59
C ASN A 57 -0.66 -16.02 5.16
N ALA A 58 0.27 -16.04 4.22
CA ALA A 58 0.03 -16.48 2.86
C ALA A 58 0.41 -17.96 2.69
N VAL A 59 -0.44 -18.71 2.02
CA VAL A 59 -0.18 -20.11 1.69
C VAL A 59 0.69 -20.19 0.44
N ILE A 60 1.76 -20.97 0.53
CA ILE A 60 2.69 -21.20 -0.56
C ILE A 60 2.78 -22.70 -0.81
N ASP A 61 2.51 -23.12 -2.04
CA ASP A 61 2.70 -24.49 -2.45
C ASP A 61 4.20 -24.86 -2.39
N PRO A 62 4.58 -25.87 -1.61
CA PRO A 62 6.00 -26.19 -1.38
C PRO A 62 6.72 -26.73 -2.62
N GLU A 63 6.00 -27.32 -3.58
CA GLU A 63 6.56 -27.92 -4.76
C GLU A 63 6.68 -26.91 -5.91
N THR A 64 5.59 -26.20 -6.17
CA THR A 64 5.51 -25.25 -7.29
C THR A 64 5.99 -23.85 -6.92
N ARG A 65 6.08 -23.53 -5.62
CA ARG A 65 6.38 -22.20 -5.10
C ARG A 65 5.35 -21.14 -5.50
N VAL A 66 4.16 -21.57 -5.89
CA VAL A 66 3.05 -20.67 -6.20
C VAL A 66 2.42 -20.19 -4.90
N ILE A 67 2.19 -18.88 -4.82
CA ILE A 67 1.47 -18.25 -3.70
C ILE A 67 -0.01 -18.32 -4.02
N ASP A 68 -0.79 -18.85 -3.09
CA ASP A 68 -2.26 -18.82 -3.13
C ASP A 68 -2.75 -17.67 -2.25
N LEU A 69 -3.22 -16.60 -2.89
CA LEU A 69 -3.77 -15.44 -2.20
C LEU A 69 -5.26 -15.58 -1.90
N ASP A 70 -5.91 -16.64 -2.38
CA ASP A 70 -7.32 -16.91 -2.10
C ASP A 70 -7.49 -17.83 -0.89
N ASP A 71 -6.43 -18.52 -0.48
CA ASP A 71 -6.44 -19.44 0.66
C ASP A 71 -6.39 -18.66 1.99
N ASP A 72 -7.49 -18.73 2.74
CA ASP A 72 -7.66 -18.13 4.06
C ASP A 72 -7.51 -19.14 5.22
N SER A 73 -6.99 -20.33 4.93
CA SER A 73 -6.83 -21.40 5.92
C SER A 73 -5.90 -21.06 7.10
N LEU A 74 -4.90 -20.19 6.87
CA LEU A 74 -4.01 -19.70 7.92
C LEU A 74 -4.62 -18.49 8.65
N ALA A 75 -5.18 -17.56 7.91
CA ALA A 75 -5.90 -16.39 8.44
C ALA A 75 -6.65 -15.65 7.33
N GLU A 76 -7.80 -15.05 7.66
CA GLU A 76 -8.54 -14.16 6.75
C GLU A 76 -7.82 -12.84 6.46
N ASN A 77 -6.62 -12.65 6.99
CA ASN A 77 -5.85 -11.43 6.93
C ASN A 77 -4.42 -11.69 6.46
N SER A 78 -4.27 -12.17 5.23
CA SER A 78 -2.96 -12.25 4.58
C SER A 78 -2.46 -10.85 4.26
N ARG A 79 -1.19 -10.59 4.50
CA ARG A 79 -0.57 -9.28 4.28
C ARG A 79 0.72 -9.37 3.49
N ALA A 80 1.04 -8.30 2.77
CA ALA A 80 2.34 -8.10 2.14
C ALA A 80 2.96 -6.82 2.68
N SER A 81 4.18 -6.96 3.19
CA SER A 81 5.04 -5.83 3.58
C SER A 81 6.10 -5.63 2.51
N TYR A 82 6.20 -4.44 1.96
CA TYR A 82 7.14 -4.10 0.90
C TYR A 82 7.58 -2.64 0.97
N PRO A 83 8.80 -2.32 0.50
CA PRO A 83 9.27 -0.95 0.39
C PRO A 83 8.36 -0.11 -0.52
N ILE A 84 8.13 1.16 -0.16
CA ILE A 84 7.22 2.03 -0.90
C ILE A 84 7.66 2.26 -2.36
N GLU A 85 8.96 2.23 -2.62
CA GLU A 85 9.54 2.36 -3.96
C GLU A 85 9.22 1.18 -4.89
N PHE A 86 8.56 0.14 -4.39
CA PHE A 86 8.04 -0.93 -5.26
C PHE A 86 6.84 -0.45 -6.08
N ILE A 87 6.18 0.60 -5.64
CA ILE A 87 5.08 1.25 -6.36
C ILE A 87 5.67 2.34 -7.26
N PRO A 88 5.46 2.27 -8.59
CA PRO A 88 6.15 3.14 -9.56
C PRO A 88 5.92 4.63 -9.38
N ASN A 89 4.76 5.02 -8.87
CA ASN A 89 4.37 6.42 -8.64
C ASN A 89 4.54 6.88 -7.20
N ALA A 90 5.32 6.15 -6.38
CA ALA A 90 5.62 6.57 -5.03
C ALA A 90 6.55 7.80 -5.02
N SER A 91 6.34 8.69 -4.04
CA SER A 91 7.23 9.81 -3.78
C SER A 91 8.56 9.31 -3.22
N ALA A 92 9.67 9.71 -3.84
CA ALA A 92 11.00 9.36 -3.37
C ALA A 92 11.31 9.93 -1.96
N ASP A 93 10.66 11.01 -1.59
CA ASP A 93 10.88 11.72 -0.33
C ASP A 93 9.88 11.32 0.76
N ASN A 94 8.89 10.47 0.44
CA ASN A 94 7.76 10.15 1.31
C ASN A 94 7.09 11.41 1.91
N LEU A 95 7.15 12.50 1.15
CA LEU A 95 6.74 13.83 1.56
C LEU A 95 5.93 14.51 0.45
N ALA A 96 4.72 14.93 0.77
CA ALA A 96 4.01 15.90 -0.05
C ALA A 96 4.04 17.27 0.62
N ARG A 97 4.47 18.27 -0.10
CA ARG A 97 4.28 19.65 0.33
C ARG A 97 2.77 19.96 0.27
N VAL A 98 2.24 20.53 1.32
CA VAL A 98 0.88 21.07 1.30
C VAL A 98 0.89 22.28 0.38
N ILE A 99 0.70 22.02 -0.90
CA ILE A 99 0.30 23.03 -1.85
C ILE A 99 -1.22 22.95 -1.88
N HIS A 100 -1.91 24.05 -2.08
CA HIS A 100 -3.37 24.16 -2.12
C HIS A 100 -4.09 23.32 -3.21
N GLU A 101 -3.42 22.30 -3.73
CA GLU A 101 -4.00 21.31 -4.61
C GLU A 101 -4.19 20.00 -3.86
N PRO A 102 -5.30 19.31 -4.07
CA PRO A 102 -5.60 18.07 -3.37
C PRO A 102 -4.58 17.00 -3.76
N ALA A 103 -3.52 16.85 -2.97
CA ALA A 103 -2.78 15.62 -2.98
C ALA A 103 -3.77 14.50 -2.64
N ALA A 104 -3.74 13.42 -3.39
CA ALA A 104 -4.57 12.28 -3.09
C ALA A 104 -4.06 11.63 -1.80
N LEU A 105 -4.58 12.07 -0.71
CA LEU A 105 -4.53 11.29 0.51
C LEU A 105 -5.50 10.13 0.34
N VAL A 106 -4.95 8.96 0.28
CA VAL A 106 -5.72 7.73 0.38
C VAL A 106 -6.02 7.46 1.86
N CYS A 107 -6.69 8.39 2.50
CA CYS A 107 -7.27 8.15 3.80
C CYS A 107 -8.74 8.55 3.76
N PRO A 108 -9.67 7.58 3.67
CA PRO A 108 -11.11 7.87 3.71
C PRO A 108 -11.56 8.55 5.01
N GLU A 109 -10.72 8.53 6.04
CA GLU A 109 -11.01 9.12 7.33
C GLU A 109 -10.58 10.58 7.44
N LEU A 110 -9.72 11.06 6.54
CA LEU A 110 -9.26 12.44 6.58
C LEU A 110 -10.37 13.45 6.26
N ASP A 111 -11.30 13.07 5.38
CA ASP A 111 -12.50 13.88 5.08
C ASP A 111 -13.38 14.08 6.32
N ARG A 112 -13.32 13.17 7.30
CA ARG A 112 -14.02 13.30 8.58
C ARG A 112 -13.31 14.23 9.56
N CYS A 113 -11.98 14.30 9.53
CA CYS A 113 -11.21 15.20 10.38
C CYS A 113 -11.25 16.64 9.90
N LEU A 114 -11.48 16.88 8.61
CA LEU A 114 -11.59 18.22 8.03
C LEU A 114 -13.01 18.83 8.14
N ALA A 115 -14.00 18.01 8.45
CA ALA A 115 -15.40 18.44 8.60
C ALA A 115 -15.81 18.78 10.06
N ALA A 116 -14.86 18.74 11.00
CA ALA A 116 -15.02 19.11 12.41
C ALA A 116 -14.23 20.39 12.74
#